data_4b50f6f2eb00c69d6cd040703f5e4ec9
#
_entry.id   4b50f6f2eb00c69d6cd040703f5e4ec9
#
_cell.length_a   1.000
_cell.length_b   1.000
_cell.length_c   1.000
_cell.angle_alpha   90.00
_cell.angle_beta   90.00
_cell.angle_gamma   90.00
#
_symmetry.space_group_name_H-M   'P 1'
#
loop_
_entity.id
_entity.type
_entity.pdbx_description
1 polymer ?
#
loop_
_entity_poly.entity_id
_entity_poly.type
_entity_poly.pdbx_seq_one_letter_code
_entity_poly.pdbx_strand_id
1 'polypeptide(L)'
;MMKRLQSAVIDRKPDLVIWQVGTNAVLRGLDPGETARLVQDGVARIQSAGSDIVLVDPQYSPRVNEKSEGAGKVMKLLGRVAELRKVGVFPRFEVMRDWHERQAIPVEEFIIADGLHMNDWGYACFAQLLGDDIIKSVCQIKLGVAVPSDVRTYRPM
;
A
#
# COMPACT_ATOMS: atom_id res chain seq x y z
N MET A 1 7.40 -12.35 7.20
CA MET A 1 6.52 -11.27 7.69
C MET A 1 5.66 -11.76 8.84
N MET A 2 4.82 -12.78 8.66
CA MET A 2 3.94 -13.32 9.71
C MET A 2 4.65 -13.76 11.01
N LYS A 3 5.86 -14.35 10.90
CA LYS A 3 6.65 -14.77 12.08
C LYS A 3 6.98 -13.65 13.07
N ARG A 4 7.08 -12.39 12.60
CA ARG A 4 7.41 -11.23 13.44
C ARG A 4 6.20 -10.37 13.78
N LEU A 5 5.01 -10.70 13.26
CA LEU A 5 3.81 -9.88 13.43
C LEU A 5 3.47 -9.68 14.91
N GLN A 6 3.57 -10.75 15.71
CA GLN A 6 3.28 -10.69 17.13
C GLN A 6 4.23 -9.70 17.84
N SER A 7 5.51 -9.99 17.85
CA SER A 7 6.48 -9.22 18.64
C SER A 7 6.81 -7.84 18.06
N ALA A 8 6.75 -7.68 16.73
CA ALA A 8 7.13 -6.42 16.08
C ALA A 8 5.96 -5.43 15.96
N VAL A 9 4.71 -5.90 16.02
CA VAL A 9 3.51 -5.08 15.82
C VAL A 9 2.54 -5.22 16.98
N ILE A 10 1.95 -6.41 17.18
CA ILE A 10 0.83 -6.60 18.11
C ILE A 10 1.24 -6.29 19.56
N ASP A 11 2.38 -6.78 20.01
CA ASP A 11 2.88 -6.54 21.37
C ASP A 11 3.22 -5.06 21.63
N ARG A 12 3.35 -4.25 20.57
CA ARG A 12 3.60 -2.80 20.67
C ARG A 12 2.32 -1.98 20.84
N LYS A 13 1.15 -2.60 20.61
CA LYS A 13 -0.18 -1.99 20.76
C LYS A 13 -0.31 -0.64 20.01
N PRO A 14 0.03 -0.56 18.72
CA PRO A 14 -0.13 0.68 17.97
C PRO A 14 -1.61 0.98 17.75
N ASP A 15 -1.98 2.25 17.64
CA ASP A 15 -3.33 2.66 17.22
C ASP A 15 -3.56 2.39 15.75
N LEU A 16 -2.54 2.61 14.91
CA LEU A 16 -2.59 2.41 13.45
C LEU A 16 -1.39 1.60 12.96
N VAL A 17 -1.66 0.62 12.12
CA VAL A 17 -0.64 -0.18 11.40
C VAL A 17 -0.66 0.18 9.92
N ILE A 18 0.42 0.73 9.40
CA ILE A 18 0.65 0.87 7.97
C ILE A 18 1.44 -0.35 7.49
N TRP A 19 0.83 -1.15 6.63
CA TRP A 19 1.41 -2.43 6.25
C TRP A 19 1.65 -2.54 4.75
N GLN A 20 2.91 -2.40 4.32
CA GLN A 20 3.30 -2.63 2.93
C GLN A 20 3.33 -4.13 2.63
N VAL A 21 2.55 -4.56 1.64
CA VAL A 21 2.35 -5.97 1.30
C VAL A 21 2.42 -6.23 -0.20
N GLY A 22 2.76 -7.46 -0.57
CA GLY A 22 2.65 -7.95 -1.94
C GLY A 22 3.93 -7.86 -2.77
N THR A 23 4.74 -6.80 -2.69
CA THR A 23 5.94 -6.63 -3.54
C THR A 23 6.86 -7.85 -3.51
N ASN A 24 7.26 -8.32 -2.33
CA ASN A 24 8.14 -9.49 -2.21
C ASN A 24 7.48 -10.78 -2.71
N ALA A 25 6.17 -10.91 -2.59
CA ALA A 25 5.44 -12.06 -3.13
C ALA A 25 5.50 -12.06 -4.66
N VAL A 26 5.26 -10.90 -5.29
CA VAL A 26 5.37 -10.72 -6.75
C VAL A 26 6.78 -11.05 -7.23
N LEU A 27 7.80 -10.46 -6.62
CA LEU A 27 9.20 -10.65 -7.03
C LEU A 27 9.67 -12.10 -6.92
N ARG A 28 9.19 -12.82 -5.93
CA ARG A 28 9.52 -14.24 -5.70
C ARG A 28 8.61 -15.22 -6.43
N GLY A 29 7.60 -14.73 -7.16
CA GLY A 29 6.64 -15.57 -7.87
C GLY A 29 5.81 -16.46 -6.92
N LEU A 30 5.51 -15.97 -5.71
CA LEU A 30 4.68 -16.70 -4.76
C LEU A 30 3.23 -16.73 -5.24
N ASP A 31 2.50 -17.77 -4.84
CA ASP A 31 1.07 -17.88 -5.17
C ASP A 31 0.28 -16.68 -4.63
N PRO A 32 -0.46 -15.97 -5.50
CA PRO A 32 -1.22 -14.78 -5.10
C PRO A 32 -2.34 -15.10 -4.10
N GLY A 33 -2.98 -16.27 -4.22
CA GLY A 33 -4.04 -16.72 -3.31
C GLY A 33 -3.51 -17.00 -1.91
N GLU A 34 -2.39 -17.70 -1.80
CA GLU A 34 -1.73 -17.93 -0.52
C GLU A 34 -1.24 -16.62 0.10
N THR A 35 -0.71 -15.70 -0.72
CA THR A 35 -0.31 -14.36 -0.26
C THR A 35 -1.50 -13.61 0.34
N ALA A 36 -2.63 -13.59 -0.35
CA ALA A 36 -3.85 -12.93 0.12
C ALA A 36 -4.39 -13.56 1.42
N ARG A 37 -4.37 -14.90 1.52
CA ARG A 37 -4.77 -15.63 2.72
C ARG A 37 -3.92 -15.23 3.94
N LEU A 38 -2.60 -15.15 3.77
CA LEU A 38 -1.69 -14.73 4.82
C LEU A 38 -1.90 -13.26 5.23
N VAL A 39 -2.18 -12.37 4.27
CA VAL A 39 -2.52 -10.98 4.57
C VAL A 39 -3.83 -10.89 5.33
N GLN A 40 -4.86 -11.63 4.90
CA GLN A 40 -6.16 -11.67 5.58
C GLN A 40 -6.04 -12.14 7.03
N ASP A 41 -5.24 -13.17 7.30
CA ASP A 41 -4.95 -13.67 8.66
C ASP A 41 -4.24 -12.58 9.49
N GLY A 42 -3.22 -11.94 8.90
CA GLY A 42 -2.50 -10.85 9.57
C GLY A 42 -3.40 -9.66 9.92
N VAL A 43 -4.26 -9.24 8.98
CA VAL A 43 -5.26 -8.18 9.19
C VAL A 43 -6.20 -8.56 10.35
N ALA A 44 -6.72 -9.79 10.34
CA ALA A 44 -7.61 -10.26 11.41
C ALA A 44 -6.95 -10.19 12.80
N ARG A 45 -5.69 -10.61 12.89
CA ARG A 45 -4.94 -10.60 14.14
C ARG A 45 -4.66 -9.18 14.64
N ILE A 46 -4.32 -8.24 13.74
CA ILE A 46 -4.07 -6.85 14.09
C ILE A 46 -5.38 -6.18 14.56
N GLN A 47 -6.49 -6.39 13.84
CA GLN A 47 -7.81 -5.89 14.25
C GLN A 47 -8.26 -6.45 15.60
N SER A 48 -8.03 -7.74 15.84
CA SER A 48 -8.35 -8.38 17.14
C SER A 48 -7.51 -7.81 18.29
N ALA A 49 -6.36 -7.22 18.01
CA ALA A 49 -5.54 -6.51 18.99
C ALA A 49 -5.97 -5.05 19.22
N GLY A 50 -6.98 -4.56 18.50
CA GLY A 50 -7.53 -3.21 18.67
C GLY A 50 -6.86 -2.13 17.80
N SER A 51 -6.02 -2.51 16.83
CA SER A 51 -5.34 -1.55 15.94
C SER A 51 -6.11 -1.36 14.62
N ASP A 52 -6.15 -0.13 14.13
CA ASP A 52 -6.54 0.16 12.76
C ASP A 52 -5.45 -0.24 11.76
N ILE A 53 -5.82 -0.43 10.49
CA ILE A 53 -4.87 -0.85 9.45
C ILE A 53 -5.10 -0.08 8.16
N VAL A 54 -3.99 0.35 7.54
CA VAL A 54 -3.93 0.71 6.13
C VAL A 54 -2.96 -0.23 5.43
N LEU A 55 -3.46 -0.98 4.45
CA LEU A 55 -2.61 -1.75 3.55
C LEU A 55 -2.01 -0.81 2.51
N VAL A 56 -0.75 -1.03 2.15
CA VAL A 56 -0.10 -0.36 1.02
C VAL A 56 0.25 -1.43 0.00
N ASP A 57 -0.28 -1.32 -1.19
CA ASP A 57 -0.07 -2.28 -2.26
C ASP A 57 1.36 -2.22 -2.86
N PRO A 58 1.75 -3.12 -3.78
CA PRO A 58 3.07 -3.09 -4.41
C PRO A 58 3.39 -1.74 -5.06
N GLN A 59 4.69 -1.38 -5.13
CA GLN A 59 5.12 -0.20 -5.89
C GLN A 59 5.14 -0.49 -7.40
N TYR A 60 4.86 0.55 -8.20
CA TYR A 60 5.16 0.58 -9.62
C TYR A 60 6.68 0.76 -9.78
N SER A 61 7.35 -0.23 -10.36
CA SER A 61 8.80 -0.20 -10.57
C SER A 61 9.19 -1.16 -11.68
N PRO A 62 10.34 -0.98 -12.36
CA PRO A 62 10.78 -1.86 -13.44
C PRO A 62 10.70 -3.34 -13.08
N ARG A 63 11.25 -3.74 -11.93
CA ARG A 63 11.27 -5.15 -11.49
C ARG A 63 9.89 -5.72 -11.15
N VAL A 64 8.96 -4.91 -10.67
CA VAL A 64 7.57 -5.34 -10.43
C VAL A 64 6.82 -5.43 -11.76
N ASN A 65 7.07 -4.49 -12.69
CA ASN A 65 6.41 -4.45 -13.99
C ASN A 65 6.80 -5.62 -14.89
N GLU A 66 8.03 -6.15 -14.77
CA GLU A 66 8.44 -7.40 -15.41
C GLU A 66 7.54 -8.59 -15.04
N LYS A 67 6.83 -8.50 -13.92
CA LYS A 67 5.90 -9.51 -13.39
C LYS A 67 4.46 -8.99 -13.30
N SER A 68 4.07 -8.17 -14.26
CA SER A 68 2.79 -7.42 -14.27
C SER A 68 1.55 -8.28 -14.04
N GLU A 69 1.49 -9.47 -14.62
CA GLU A 69 0.37 -10.40 -14.42
C GLU A 69 0.26 -10.84 -12.94
N GLY A 70 1.39 -11.21 -12.32
CA GLY A 70 1.45 -11.58 -10.91
C GLY A 70 1.11 -10.40 -10.00
N ALA A 71 1.63 -9.21 -10.32
CA ALA A 71 1.34 -7.97 -9.59
C ALA A 71 -0.16 -7.64 -9.64
N GLY A 72 -0.78 -7.70 -10.83
CA GLY A 72 -2.21 -7.47 -11.00
C GLY A 72 -3.08 -8.44 -10.20
N LYS A 73 -2.72 -9.73 -10.19
CA LYS A 73 -3.43 -10.74 -9.37
C LYS A 73 -3.31 -10.45 -7.89
N VAL A 74 -2.12 -10.12 -7.40
CA VAL A 74 -1.89 -9.77 -5.99
C VAL A 74 -2.69 -8.53 -5.60
N MET A 75 -2.62 -7.43 -6.38
CA MET A 75 -3.36 -6.19 -6.09
C MET A 75 -4.87 -6.43 -6.04
N LYS A 76 -5.43 -7.17 -7.01
CA LYS A 76 -6.86 -7.53 -7.03
C LYS A 76 -7.27 -8.31 -5.77
N LEU A 77 -6.45 -9.25 -5.32
CA LEU A 77 -6.75 -10.04 -4.13
C LEU A 77 -6.58 -9.23 -2.85
N LEU A 78 -5.61 -8.32 -2.78
CA LEU A 78 -5.47 -7.38 -1.65
C LEU A 78 -6.70 -6.46 -1.53
N GLY A 79 -7.22 -5.94 -2.65
CA GLY A 79 -8.48 -5.18 -2.66
C GLY A 79 -9.64 -5.97 -2.08
N ARG A 80 -9.80 -7.25 -2.47
CA ARG A 80 -10.83 -8.12 -1.89
C ARG A 80 -10.65 -8.38 -0.39
N VAL A 81 -9.42 -8.55 0.07
CA VAL A 81 -9.13 -8.69 1.51
C VAL A 81 -9.53 -7.42 2.25
N ALA A 82 -9.21 -6.26 1.69
CA ALA A 82 -9.53 -4.97 2.28
C ALA A 82 -11.06 -4.75 2.39
N GLU A 83 -11.79 -5.04 1.33
CA GLU A 83 -13.28 -4.99 1.33
C GLU A 83 -13.87 -5.93 2.39
N LEU A 84 -13.42 -7.19 2.40
CA LEU A 84 -13.90 -8.20 3.34
C LEU A 84 -13.63 -7.82 4.81
N ARG A 85 -12.47 -7.23 5.07
CA ARG A 85 -12.01 -6.85 6.40
C ARG A 85 -12.33 -5.41 6.77
N LYS A 86 -12.90 -4.62 5.85
CA LYS A 86 -13.22 -3.20 6.03
C LYS A 86 -12.01 -2.39 6.47
N VAL A 87 -10.88 -2.57 5.78
CA VAL A 87 -9.63 -1.82 5.98
C VAL A 87 -9.28 -1.01 4.74
N GLY A 88 -8.54 0.09 4.92
CA GLY A 88 -8.07 0.91 3.82
C GLY A 88 -6.95 0.23 3.01
N VAL A 89 -6.90 0.55 1.71
CA VAL A 89 -5.75 0.25 0.84
C VAL A 89 -5.27 1.55 0.22
N PHE A 90 -4.03 1.91 0.48
CA PHE A 90 -3.38 2.98 -0.26
C PHE A 90 -2.86 2.43 -1.60
N PRO A 91 -3.36 2.93 -2.75
CA PRO A 91 -3.07 2.38 -4.07
C PRO A 91 -1.72 2.91 -4.60
N ARG A 92 -0.61 2.54 -3.94
CA ARG A 92 0.73 3.02 -4.28
C ARG A 92 1.12 2.72 -5.72
N PHE A 93 0.77 1.54 -6.23
CA PHE A 93 1.06 1.17 -7.61
C PHE A 93 0.44 2.17 -8.59
N GLU A 94 -0.83 2.48 -8.44
CA GLU A 94 -1.55 3.40 -9.32
C GLU A 94 -1.02 4.83 -9.20
N VAL A 95 -0.72 5.28 -7.99
CA VAL A 95 -0.13 6.61 -7.74
C VAL A 95 1.22 6.75 -8.46
N MET A 96 2.12 5.80 -8.29
CA MET A 96 3.45 5.83 -8.93
C MET A 96 3.37 5.63 -10.45
N ARG A 97 2.41 4.81 -10.92
CA ARG A 97 2.14 4.68 -12.35
C ARG A 97 1.65 5.99 -12.95
N ASP A 98 0.79 6.71 -12.25
CA ASP A 98 0.30 8.03 -12.66
C ASP A 98 1.45 9.05 -12.78
N TRP A 99 2.41 9.04 -11.86
CA TRP A 99 3.60 9.88 -11.97
C TRP A 99 4.35 9.63 -13.28
N HIS A 100 4.54 8.35 -13.64
CA HIS A 100 5.27 7.99 -14.85
C HIS A 100 4.45 8.20 -16.13
N GLU A 101 3.27 7.57 -16.22
CA GLU A 101 2.52 7.47 -17.47
C GLU A 101 1.73 8.74 -17.80
N ARG A 102 1.19 9.44 -16.81
CA ARG A 102 0.35 10.63 -17.03
C ARG A 102 1.07 11.95 -16.78
N GLN A 103 1.95 11.99 -15.78
CA GLN A 103 2.71 13.19 -15.46
C GLN A 103 4.07 13.22 -16.16
N ALA A 104 4.41 12.17 -16.91
CA ALA A 104 5.65 12.01 -17.66
C ALA A 104 6.92 12.15 -16.82
N ILE A 105 6.86 11.79 -15.53
CA ILE A 105 8.03 11.79 -14.66
C ILE A 105 8.86 10.52 -14.97
N PRO A 106 10.14 10.66 -15.33
CA PRO A 106 11.02 9.52 -15.57
C PRO A 106 11.10 8.61 -14.33
N VAL A 107 11.16 7.30 -14.53
CA VAL A 107 11.20 6.33 -13.41
C VAL A 107 12.41 6.58 -12.51
N GLU A 108 13.53 7.00 -13.07
CA GLU A 108 14.79 7.29 -12.40
C GLU A 108 14.68 8.45 -11.41
N GLU A 109 13.67 9.31 -11.55
CA GLU A 109 13.41 10.42 -10.63
C GLU A 109 12.80 9.96 -9.31
N PHE A 110 12.22 8.76 -9.24
CA PHE A 110 11.59 8.25 -8.02
C PHE A 110 12.00 6.81 -7.64
N ILE A 111 12.74 6.09 -8.51
CA ILE A 111 13.30 4.75 -8.25
C ILE A 111 14.81 4.81 -8.37
N ILE A 112 15.53 4.19 -7.42
CA ILE A 112 17.00 4.09 -7.49
C ILE A 112 17.44 3.06 -8.54
N ALA A 113 18.73 3.03 -8.83
CA ALA A 113 19.33 2.20 -9.87
C ALA A 113 19.08 0.69 -9.75
N ASP A 114 18.62 0.19 -8.60
CA ASP A 114 18.25 -1.22 -8.43
C ASP A 114 16.92 -1.62 -9.12
N GLY A 115 16.21 -0.63 -9.67
CA GLY A 115 14.95 -0.83 -10.37
C GLY A 115 13.77 -1.26 -9.50
N LEU A 116 13.89 -1.09 -8.18
CA LEU A 116 12.88 -1.52 -7.21
C LEU A 116 12.58 -0.47 -6.14
N HIS A 117 13.58 -0.04 -5.38
CA HIS A 117 13.36 0.82 -4.23
C HIS A 117 13.21 2.29 -4.65
N MET A 118 12.31 3.01 -3.98
CA MET A 118 12.19 4.45 -4.18
C MET A 118 13.42 5.19 -3.63
N ASN A 119 13.75 6.31 -4.25
CA ASN A 119 14.70 7.26 -3.70
C ASN A 119 14.03 8.19 -2.67
N ASP A 120 14.78 9.14 -2.11
CA ASP A 120 14.27 10.05 -1.07
C ASP A 120 13.10 10.91 -1.56
N TRP A 121 13.14 11.36 -2.81
CA TRP A 121 12.04 12.12 -3.42
C TRP A 121 10.76 11.26 -3.54
N GLY A 122 10.89 10.04 -4.07
CA GLY A 122 9.77 9.11 -4.19
C GLY A 122 9.16 8.77 -2.82
N TYR A 123 9.99 8.55 -1.81
CA TYR A 123 9.50 8.31 -0.44
C TYR A 123 8.83 9.54 0.17
N ALA A 124 9.37 10.75 -0.06
CA ALA A 124 8.77 11.98 0.46
C ALA A 124 7.37 12.21 -0.14
N CYS A 125 7.23 12.11 -1.47
CA CYS A 125 5.94 12.23 -2.15
C CYS A 125 4.94 11.16 -1.69
N PHE A 126 5.39 9.91 -1.61
CA PHE A 126 4.56 8.81 -1.12
C PHE A 126 4.09 9.05 0.32
N ALA A 127 4.98 9.46 1.23
CA ALA A 127 4.66 9.70 2.63
C ALA A 127 3.64 10.84 2.79
N GLN A 128 3.78 11.91 2.00
CA GLN A 128 2.82 13.02 2.00
C GLN A 128 1.44 12.54 1.55
N LEU A 129 1.35 11.86 0.40
CA LEU A 129 0.07 11.38 -0.13
C LEU A 129 -0.63 10.38 0.80
N LEU A 130 0.14 9.47 1.40
CA LEU A 130 -0.38 8.53 2.40
C LEU A 130 -0.88 9.26 3.66
N GLY A 131 -0.13 10.25 4.14
CA GLY A 131 -0.51 11.09 5.28
C GLY A 131 -1.82 11.84 5.02
N ASP A 132 -1.96 12.44 3.84
CA ASP A 132 -3.17 13.15 3.43
C ASP A 132 -4.38 12.21 3.34
N ASP A 133 -4.19 10.98 2.84
CA ASP A 133 -5.25 9.97 2.76
C ASP A 133 -5.72 9.53 4.16
N ILE A 134 -4.78 9.33 5.08
CA ILE A 134 -5.08 9.01 6.49
C ILE A 134 -5.85 10.17 7.14
N ILE A 135 -5.39 11.41 6.98
CA ILE A 135 -6.05 12.60 7.54
C ILE A 135 -7.48 12.72 6.99
N LYS A 136 -7.68 12.56 5.69
CA LYS A 136 -9.01 12.58 5.06
C LYS A 136 -9.92 11.52 5.67
N SER A 137 -9.43 10.29 5.82
CA SER A 137 -10.20 9.18 6.40
C SER A 137 -10.63 9.48 7.83
N VAL A 138 -9.75 10.05 8.66
CA VAL A 138 -10.08 10.47 10.03
C VAL A 138 -11.10 11.60 10.06
N CYS A 139 -10.97 12.59 9.16
CA CYS A 139 -11.92 13.69 9.05
C CYS A 139 -13.32 13.22 8.62
N GLN A 140 -13.40 12.27 7.68
CA GLN A 140 -14.68 11.66 7.28
C GLN A 140 -15.40 10.99 8.45
N ILE A 141 -14.68 10.23 9.26
CA ILE A 141 -15.23 9.55 10.44
C ILE A 141 -15.69 10.56 11.50
N LYS A 142 -14.86 11.57 11.81
CA LYS A 142 -15.15 12.52 12.90
C LYS A 142 -16.16 13.60 12.55
N LEU A 143 -16.18 14.07 11.30
CA LEU A 143 -16.95 15.22 10.87
C LEU A 143 -18.19 14.84 10.04
N GLY A 144 -18.35 13.58 9.66
CA GLY A 144 -19.44 13.12 8.78
C GLY A 144 -19.42 13.77 7.38
N VAL A 145 -18.31 14.40 7.01
CA VAL A 145 -18.16 15.09 5.72
C VAL A 145 -17.59 14.11 4.71
N ALA A 146 -18.33 13.83 3.65
CA ALA A 146 -17.82 13.10 2.49
C ALA A 146 -16.74 13.95 1.80
N VAL A 147 -15.48 13.59 1.95
CA VAL A 147 -14.39 14.21 1.17
C VAL A 147 -14.31 13.47 -0.17
N PRO A 148 -14.32 14.19 -1.31
CA PRO A 148 -14.15 13.53 -2.62
C PRO A 148 -12.87 12.71 -2.66
N SER A 149 -12.99 11.43 -3.05
CA SER A 149 -11.90 10.47 -3.15
C SER A 149 -11.04 10.68 -4.41
N ASP A 150 -10.90 11.91 -4.88
CA ASP A 150 -10.15 12.17 -6.10
C ASP A 150 -8.66 12.30 -5.80
N VAL A 151 -7.98 11.16 -5.74
CA VAL A 151 -6.50 11.04 -5.66
C VAL A 151 -5.81 11.69 -6.88
N ARG A 152 -6.58 12.06 -7.92
CA ARG A 152 -6.07 12.59 -9.18
C ARG A 152 -5.60 14.05 -9.11
N THR A 153 -5.84 14.73 -8.02
CA THR A 153 -5.50 16.17 -7.88
C THR A 153 -4.15 16.45 -7.23
N TYR A 154 -3.44 15.44 -6.75
CA TYR A 154 -2.14 15.65 -6.13
C TYR A 154 -1.03 15.72 -7.17
N ARG A 155 -0.63 16.94 -7.54
CA ARG A 155 0.65 17.19 -8.18
C ARG A 155 1.71 17.25 -7.08
N PRO A 156 2.83 16.50 -7.20
CA PRO A 156 4.01 16.79 -6.40
C PRO A 156 4.44 18.23 -6.71
N MET A 157 4.64 19.03 -5.68
CA MET A 157 5.26 20.35 -5.86
C MET A 157 6.75 20.20 -6.12
#